data_461d5bcd3b866eb4d8ee2cc85a6cf9f0
#
_entry.id   461d5bcd3b866eb4d8ee2cc85a6cf9f0
#
_cell.length_a   1.000
_cell.length_b   1.000
_cell.length_c   1.000
_cell.angle_alpha   90.00
_cell.angle_beta   90.00
_cell.angle_gamma   90.00
#
_symmetry.space_group_name_H-M   'P 1'
#
loop_
_entity.id
_entity.type
_entity.pdbx_description
1 polymer ?
#
loop_
_entity_poly.entity_id
_entity_poly.type
_entity_poly.pdbx_seq_one_letter_code
_entity_poly.pdbx_strand_id
1 'polypeptide(L)'
;MRRRPLLIAVAALVLAGAALIAIAVVQRLHRVADVHGSARVEYSARIPAPIGPVPGVQWSMYGVDAARTRAIRSTLRPPFRKVWTYHAGSLVEFPPGVGYGRVFLSTNAGKVASVNVATGLRAWKRYTGRCVAASPAVGAFGSVFMAFLNKPPCNRSVGAKGIDGEVVRFAAGFGHAIWTTRTGPSESSPLLIFGKVYVGDWNGDVWALDGSHGAVLWKFHAGGAIKGGIAYANGRLYFGSYDGHLYCLSLAGKLLWKAKAQGSFLHSGRFYATPAVAHGRVYIGSTDGKEYSFGARTGTLRWSHSTGGFVYSSTAIWRDEALVGSYSRRFYAFDTATGAERWRFDANGPISGSPTVIGDVVYFATLAQRTYALDARTGKLLWTFPDGKYSPVVAAGNRLFLVGYGLVYGMVEK
;
A
#
# COMPACT_ATOMS: atom_id res chain seq x y z
N MET A 1 3.54 0.39 62.16
CA MET A 1 2.67 1.21 61.26
C MET A 1 3.01 1.10 59.76
N ARG A 2 3.52 -0.02 59.18
CA ARG A 2 3.96 -0.14 57.76
C ARG A 2 3.04 -0.98 56.85
N ARG A 3 1.86 -1.49 57.30
CA ARG A 3 0.98 -2.38 56.48
C ARG A 3 -0.07 -1.65 55.63
N ARG A 4 -0.43 -0.39 55.94
CA ARG A 4 -1.41 0.37 55.16
C ARG A 4 -1.04 0.68 53.71
N PRO A 5 0.21 1.11 53.36
CA PRO A 5 0.56 1.40 51.98
C PRO A 5 0.59 0.14 51.08
N LEU A 6 0.93 -1.02 51.67
CA LEU A 6 0.95 -2.29 50.94
C LEU A 6 -0.46 -2.74 50.57
N LEU A 7 -1.43 -2.61 51.50
CA LEU A 7 -2.86 -2.93 51.25
C LEU A 7 -3.47 -2.03 50.16
N ILE A 8 -3.12 -0.74 50.19
CA ILE A 8 -3.58 0.21 49.14
C ILE A 8 -2.99 -0.15 47.78
N ALA A 9 -1.73 -0.50 47.73
CA ALA A 9 -1.09 -0.92 46.45
C ALA A 9 -1.68 -2.22 45.91
N VAL A 10 -1.96 -3.20 46.76
CA VAL A 10 -2.62 -4.46 46.35
C VAL A 10 -4.04 -4.20 45.88
N ALA A 11 -4.81 -3.37 46.59
CA ALA A 11 -6.17 -3.01 46.18
C ALA A 11 -6.20 -2.28 44.84
N ALA A 12 -5.24 -1.38 44.57
CA ALA A 12 -5.10 -0.68 43.30
C ALA A 12 -4.76 -1.65 42.13
N LEU A 13 -3.88 -2.64 42.38
CA LEU A 13 -3.56 -3.68 41.40
C LEU A 13 -4.74 -4.58 41.08
N VAL A 14 -5.54 -4.96 42.08
CA VAL A 14 -6.74 -5.78 41.88
C VAL A 14 -7.79 -4.99 41.11
N LEU A 15 -8.00 -3.72 41.41
CA LEU A 15 -8.94 -2.86 40.67
C LEU A 15 -8.49 -2.64 39.23
N ALA A 16 -7.19 -2.43 39.01
CA ALA A 16 -6.64 -2.32 37.65
C ALA A 16 -6.81 -3.63 36.86
N GLY A 17 -6.57 -4.78 37.49
CA GLY A 17 -6.81 -6.09 36.91
C GLY A 17 -8.28 -6.33 36.56
N ALA A 18 -9.19 -5.99 37.45
CA ALA A 18 -10.64 -6.09 37.22
C ALA A 18 -11.10 -5.16 36.07
N ALA A 19 -10.56 -3.93 36.00
CA ALA A 19 -10.84 -2.99 34.92
C ALA A 19 -10.34 -3.52 33.56
N LEU A 20 -9.14 -4.10 33.51
CA LEU A 20 -8.61 -4.71 32.28
C LEU A 20 -9.43 -5.92 31.83
N ILE A 21 -9.90 -6.75 32.76
CA ILE A 21 -10.80 -7.88 32.47
C ILE A 21 -12.13 -7.37 31.96
N ALA A 22 -12.73 -6.37 32.61
CA ALA A 22 -13.99 -5.76 32.16
C ALA A 22 -13.86 -5.16 30.76
N ILE A 23 -12.77 -4.44 30.47
CA ILE A 23 -12.47 -3.90 29.13
C ILE A 23 -12.36 -5.04 28.12
N ALA A 24 -11.62 -6.11 28.44
CA ALA A 24 -11.47 -7.26 27.56
C ALA A 24 -12.80 -7.98 27.28
N VAL A 25 -13.65 -8.11 28.30
CA VAL A 25 -15.00 -8.70 28.17
C VAL A 25 -15.89 -7.81 27.31
N VAL A 26 -15.91 -6.50 27.57
CA VAL A 26 -16.66 -5.52 26.77
C VAL A 26 -16.17 -5.53 25.32
N GLN A 27 -14.86 -5.56 25.08
CA GLN A 27 -14.31 -5.67 23.74
C GLN A 27 -14.70 -6.98 23.04
N ARG A 28 -14.78 -8.08 23.78
CA ARG A 28 -15.20 -9.39 23.25
C ARG A 28 -16.69 -9.42 22.91
N LEU A 29 -17.54 -8.83 23.77
CA LEU A 29 -18.99 -8.76 23.56
C LEU A 29 -19.41 -7.79 22.44
N HIS A 30 -18.59 -6.77 22.16
CA HIS A 30 -18.86 -5.74 21.14
C HIS A 30 -18.01 -5.92 19.88
N ARG A 31 -17.38 -7.09 19.68
CA ARG A 31 -16.72 -7.39 18.40
C ARG A 31 -17.78 -7.45 17.32
N VAL A 32 -17.69 -6.54 16.37
CA VAL A 32 -18.53 -6.61 15.18
C VAL A 32 -18.17 -7.89 14.43
N ALA A 33 -19.15 -8.77 14.24
CA ALA A 33 -18.95 -10.06 13.60
C ALA A 33 -18.37 -9.92 12.17
N ASP A 34 -17.64 -10.93 11.77
CA ASP A 34 -17.19 -11.05 10.39
C ASP A 34 -18.38 -11.33 9.48
N VAL A 35 -18.33 -10.81 8.26
CA VAL A 35 -19.35 -11.02 7.23
C VAL A 35 -18.80 -12.03 6.23
N HIS A 36 -19.54 -13.11 5.99
CA HIS A 36 -19.21 -14.11 5.00
C HIS A 36 -19.81 -13.78 3.63
N GLY A 37 -19.02 -13.88 2.60
CA GLY A 37 -19.40 -13.57 1.23
C GLY A 37 -19.90 -14.78 0.44
N SER A 38 -20.21 -14.53 -0.82
CA SER A 38 -20.64 -15.54 -1.80
C SER A 38 -20.18 -15.17 -3.20
N ALA A 39 -19.82 -16.16 -4.01
CA ALA A 39 -19.51 -15.99 -5.42
C ALA A 39 -20.75 -15.69 -6.29
N ARG A 40 -21.97 -15.82 -5.75
CA ARG A 40 -23.22 -15.63 -6.51
C ARG A 40 -23.58 -14.17 -6.74
N VAL A 41 -23.02 -13.23 -5.97
CA VAL A 41 -23.42 -11.82 -6.00
C VAL A 41 -22.22 -10.94 -6.31
N GLU A 42 -22.29 -10.21 -7.41
CA GLU A 42 -21.29 -9.21 -7.82
C GLU A 42 -19.85 -9.78 -7.80
N TYR A 43 -19.69 -11.00 -8.29
CA TYR A 43 -18.42 -11.68 -8.41
C TYR A 43 -18.19 -12.16 -9.85
N SER A 44 -16.99 -11.99 -10.36
CA SER A 44 -16.57 -12.45 -11.68
C SER A 44 -15.21 -13.14 -11.55
N ALA A 45 -15.05 -14.27 -12.19
CA ALA A 45 -13.75 -14.94 -12.25
C ALA A 45 -12.68 -14.11 -13.02
N ARG A 46 -13.09 -13.04 -13.70
CA ARG A 46 -12.19 -12.18 -14.47
C ARG A 46 -11.51 -11.15 -13.55
N ILE A 47 -10.19 -11.09 -13.63
CA ILE A 47 -9.41 -9.94 -13.16
C ILE A 47 -9.47 -8.87 -14.25
N PRO A 48 -9.63 -7.57 -13.93
CA PRO A 48 -9.61 -6.51 -14.92
C PRO A 48 -8.35 -6.63 -15.80
N ALA A 49 -8.52 -6.49 -17.12
CA ALA A 49 -7.38 -6.44 -18.00
C ALA A 49 -6.48 -5.25 -17.61
N PRO A 50 -5.16 -5.43 -17.48
CA PRO A 50 -4.25 -4.32 -17.25
C PRO A 50 -4.41 -3.30 -18.40
N ILE A 51 -4.35 -2.01 -18.06
CA ILE A 51 -4.18 -0.96 -19.09
C ILE A 51 -2.91 -1.30 -19.84
N GLY A 52 -2.95 -1.23 -21.17
CA GLY A 52 -1.90 -1.71 -22.04
C GLY A 52 -0.49 -1.30 -21.60
N PRO A 53 0.53 -2.13 -21.84
CA PRO A 53 1.87 -1.89 -21.36
C PRO A 53 2.43 -0.59 -21.96
N VAL A 54 3.13 0.20 -21.12
CA VAL A 54 3.89 1.36 -21.57
C VAL A 54 5.22 0.86 -22.13
N PRO A 55 5.58 1.14 -23.38
CA PRO A 55 6.86 0.70 -23.95
C PRO A 55 8.05 1.11 -23.09
N GLY A 56 8.95 0.16 -22.81
CA GLY A 56 10.14 0.37 -21.99
C GLY A 56 9.89 0.41 -20.48
N VAL A 57 8.66 0.22 -20.01
CA VAL A 57 8.31 0.21 -18.57
C VAL A 57 7.91 -1.19 -18.13
N GLN A 58 8.58 -1.71 -17.10
CA GLN A 58 8.34 -3.04 -16.55
C GLN A 58 7.54 -3.03 -15.25
N TRP A 59 7.74 -1.98 -14.42
CA TRP A 59 6.99 -1.77 -13.17
C TRP A 59 6.55 -0.31 -13.10
N SER A 60 5.36 -0.06 -13.63
CA SER A 60 4.91 1.31 -13.89
C SER A 60 4.53 2.10 -12.63
N MET A 61 3.98 1.46 -11.62
CA MET A 61 3.44 2.16 -10.46
C MET A 61 3.31 1.24 -9.23
N TYR A 62 2.98 1.80 -8.09
CA TYR A 62 2.65 1.06 -6.88
C TYR A 62 1.53 0.05 -7.15
N GLY A 63 1.78 -1.23 -6.88
CA GLY A 63 0.83 -2.30 -7.17
C GLY A 63 0.83 -2.76 -8.63
N VAL A 64 1.82 -2.37 -9.42
CA VAL A 64 2.15 -2.74 -10.80
C VAL A 64 1.15 -2.30 -11.87
N ASP A 65 -0.14 -2.43 -11.63
CA ASP A 65 -1.22 -2.09 -12.55
C ASP A 65 -2.19 -1.04 -11.96
N ALA A 66 -3.09 -0.55 -12.77
CA ALA A 66 -4.05 0.47 -12.37
C ALA A 66 -5.10 -0.05 -11.37
N ALA A 67 -5.41 -1.34 -11.41
CA ALA A 67 -6.32 -2.01 -10.48
C ALA A 67 -5.64 -2.36 -9.15
N ARG A 68 -4.33 -2.14 -9.06
CA ARG A 68 -3.49 -2.37 -7.88
C ARG A 68 -3.47 -3.84 -7.42
N THR A 69 -3.51 -4.77 -8.36
CA THR A 69 -3.57 -6.21 -8.05
C THR A 69 -2.29 -6.77 -7.45
N ARG A 70 -1.14 -6.11 -7.63
CA ARG A 70 0.17 -6.47 -7.05
C ARG A 70 0.67 -7.84 -7.47
N ALA A 71 0.18 -8.37 -8.57
CA ALA A 71 0.57 -9.67 -9.09
C ALA A 71 1.03 -9.56 -10.54
N ILE A 72 2.15 -10.20 -10.85
CA ILE A 72 2.67 -10.31 -12.22
C ILE A 72 2.89 -11.76 -12.60
N ARG A 73 2.75 -12.06 -13.88
CA ARG A 73 3.21 -13.32 -14.45
C ARG A 73 4.72 -13.30 -14.58
N SER A 74 5.40 -14.29 -14.03
CA SER A 74 6.85 -14.42 -14.07
C SER A 74 7.25 -15.86 -13.78
N THR A 75 8.41 -16.25 -14.25
CA THR A 75 9.07 -17.51 -13.90
C THR A 75 10.08 -17.35 -12.76
N LEU A 76 10.35 -16.11 -12.33
CA LEU A 76 11.31 -15.83 -11.26
C LEU A 76 10.92 -16.49 -9.94
N ARG A 77 11.84 -17.29 -9.40
CA ARG A 77 11.67 -18.01 -8.13
C ARG A 77 12.92 -17.94 -7.25
N PRO A 78 12.76 -17.93 -5.93
CA PRO A 78 13.90 -18.09 -5.03
C PRO A 78 14.49 -19.50 -5.12
N PRO A 79 15.78 -19.69 -4.74
CA PRO A 79 16.63 -18.71 -4.06
C PRO A 79 17.29 -17.71 -5.00
N PHE A 80 17.54 -16.50 -4.48
CA PHE A 80 18.21 -15.43 -5.24
C PHE A 80 19.65 -15.19 -4.72
N ARG A 81 20.53 -14.74 -5.62
CA ARG A 81 21.83 -14.16 -5.28
C ARG A 81 21.83 -12.66 -5.58
N LYS A 82 22.49 -11.91 -4.73
CA LYS A 82 22.69 -10.48 -4.88
C LYS A 82 23.77 -10.23 -5.95
N VAL A 83 23.46 -9.35 -6.92
CA VAL A 83 24.43 -8.94 -7.96
C VAL A 83 24.95 -7.53 -7.74
N TRP A 84 24.16 -6.66 -7.11
CA TRP A 84 24.58 -5.33 -6.69
C TRP A 84 23.76 -4.82 -5.49
N THR A 85 24.28 -3.80 -4.84
CA THR A 85 23.62 -3.09 -3.74
C THR A 85 23.73 -1.58 -3.97
N TYR A 86 22.59 -0.88 -3.87
CA TYR A 86 22.54 0.58 -3.87
C TYR A 86 22.24 1.11 -2.48
N HIS A 87 23.11 2.02 -1.97
CA HIS A 87 22.93 2.68 -0.69
C HIS A 87 22.10 3.95 -0.89
N ALA A 88 20.81 3.90 -0.47
CA ALA A 88 19.92 5.04 -0.58
C ALA A 88 20.22 6.12 0.48
N GLY A 89 20.81 5.74 1.62
CA GLY A 89 21.26 6.66 2.68
C GLY A 89 20.18 7.02 3.70
N SER A 90 18.93 6.69 3.45
CA SER A 90 17.81 6.77 4.40
C SER A 90 16.71 5.80 3.98
N LEU A 91 15.65 5.68 4.78
CA LEU A 91 14.56 4.74 4.57
C LEU A 91 13.96 4.86 3.16
N VAL A 92 13.90 3.74 2.44
CA VAL A 92 13.11 3.54 1.23
C VAL A 92 11.81 2.87 1.67
N GLU A 93 10.79 3.66 1.91
CA GLU A 93 9.54 3.17 2.50
C GLU A 93 8.65 2.47 1.48
N PHE A 94 8.62 2.97 0.25
CA PHE A 94 7.77 2.47 -0.83
C PHE A 94 8.57 1.82 -1.95
N PRO A 95 7.99 0.83 -2.67
CA PRO A 95 8.70 0.13 -3.74
C PRO A 95 9.06 1.08 -4.89
N PRO A 96 10.18 0.82 -5.57
CA PRO A 96 10.59 1.60 -6.74
C PRO A 96 9.69 1.34 -7.95
N GLY A 97 9.71 2.28 -8.89
CA GLY A 97 9.27 2.05 -10.27
C GLY A 97 10.44 1.57 -11.13
N VAL A 98 10.16 0.76 -12.17
CA VAL A 98 11.18 0.26 -13.10
C VAL A 98 10.78 0.52 -14.54
N GLY A 99 11.67 1.17 -15.27
CA GLY A 99 11.48 1.45 -16.69
C GLY A 99 12.72 2.06 -17.30
N TYR A 100 12.82 2.04 -18.62
CA TYR A 100 13.92 2.65 -19.37
C TYR A 100 15.32 2.17 -18.94
N GLY A 101 15.45 0.89 -18.55
CA GLY A 101 16.68 0.32 -18.01
C GLY A 101 17.10 0.85 -16.64
N ARG A 102 16.16 1.46 -15.88
CA ARG A 102 16.41 2.13 -14.61
C ARG A 102 15.43 1.74 -13.52
N VAL A 103 15.91 1.75 -12.30
CA VAL A 103 15.12 1.68 -11.06
C VAL A 103 15.01 3.10 -10.52
N PHE A 104 13.80 3.59 -10.35
CA PHE A 104 13.50 4.91 -9.78
C PHE A 104 13.01 4.72 -8.36
N LEU A 105 13.63 5.38 -7.41
CA LEU A 105 13.32 5.25 -5.98
C LEU A 105 13.32 6.60 -5.27
N SER A 106 12.63 6.64 -4.16
CA SER A 106 12.64 7.77 -3.22
C SER A 106 12.96 7.33 -1.83
N THR A 107 13.48 8.24 -1.02
CA THR A 107 13.67 8.04 0.41
C THR A 107 12.81 9.01 1.20
N ASN A 108 12.43 8.65 2.42
CA ASN A 108 11.62 9.49 3.29
C ASN A 108 12.25 10.88 3.55
N ALA A 109 13.58 11.01 3.43
CA ALA A 109 14.32 12.27 3.54
C ALA A 109 14.31 13.13 2.25
N GLY A 110 13.48 12.80 1.26
CA GLY A 110 13.32 13.62 0.06
C GLY A 110 14.37 13.43 -1.03
N LYS A 111 15.17 12.37 -0.96
CA LYS A 111 16.06 11.98 -2.05
C LYS A 111 15.27 11.20 -3.09
N VAL A 112 15.35 11.61 -4.34
CA VAL A 112 14.90 10.85 -5.52
C VAL A 112 16.12 10.41 -6.30
N ALA A 113 16.19 9.16 -6.71
CA ALA A 113 17.32 8.62 -7.44
C ALA A 113 16.90 7.70 -8.58
N SER A 114 17.74 7.64 -9.60
CA SER A 114 17.68 6.69 -10.70
C SER A 114 18.95 5.84 -10.70
N VAL A 115 18.76 4.53 -10.73
CA VAL A 115 19.80 3.53 -10.63
C VAL A 115 19.71 2.62 -11.87
N ASN A 116 20.84 2.27 -12.47
CA ASN A 116 20.89 1.36 -13.61
C ASN A 116 20.46 -0.06 -13.19
N VAL A 117 19.53 -0.66 -13.90
CA VAL A 117 18.98 -2.00 -13.62
C VAL A 117 20.07 -3.08 -13.60
N ALA A 118 21.05 -3.01 -14.52
CA ALA A 118 22.06 -4.05 -14.68
C ALA A 118 23.18 -3.96 -13.64
N THR A 119 23.64 -2.72 -13.35
CA THR A 119 24.89 -2.48 -12.61
C THR A 119 24.68 -1.95 -11.19
N GLY A 120 23.48 -1.43 -10.85
CA GLY A 120 23.26 -0.75 -9.58
C GLY A 120 23.92 0.64 -9.48
N LEU A 121 24.58 1.11 -10.54
CA LEU A 121 25.21 2.42 -10.55
C LEU A 121 24.15 3.52 -10.63
N ARG A 122 24.36 4.57 -9.84
CA ARG A 122 23.48 5.73 -9.83
C ARG A 122 23.65 6.52 -11.13
N ALA A 123 22.56 6.70 -11.88
CA ALA A 123 22.52 7.56 -13.05
C ALA A 123 22.34 9.04 -12.67
N TRP A 124 21.41 9.32 -11.77
CA TRP A 124 21.21 10.66 -11.20
C TRP A 124 20.59 10.59 -9.81
N LYS A 125 20.67 11.68 -9.06
CA LYS A 125 19.94 11.91 -7.81
C LYS A 125 19.48 13.36 -7.71
N ARG A 126 18.39 13.59 -6.99
CA ARG A 126 17.86 14.92 -6.64
C ARG A 126 17.49 14.95 -5.18
N TYR A 127 17.68 16.10 -4.55
CA TYR A 127 17.14 16.41 -3.24
C TYR A 127 16.02 17.42 -3.44
N THR A 128 14.81 17.08 -3.01
CA THR A 128 13.62 17.89 -3.25
C THR A 128 13.34 18.87 -2.12
N GLY A 129 13.99 18.69 -0.96
CA GLY A 129 13.71 19.47 0.24
C GLY A 129 12.36 19.13 0.88
N ARG A 130 11.69 18.08 0.42
CA ARG A 130 10.39 17.61 0.92
C ARG A 130 10.47 16.18 1.39
N CYS A 131 9.59 15.80 2.30
CA CYS A 131 9.44 14.41 2.73
C CYS A 131 8.71 13.59 1.65
N VAL A 132 8.98 12.30 1.61
CA VAL A 132 8.36 11.37 0.64
C VAL A 132 7.93 10.09 1.34
N ALA A 133 6.70 9.68 1.07
CA ALA A 133 6.14 8.39 1.48
C ALA A 133 5.23 7.84 0.36
N ALA A 134 5.74 7.81 -0.87
CA ALA A 134 5.03 7.34 -2.06
C ALA A 134 5.99 6.65 -3.04
N SER A 135 5.49 5.65 -3.77
CA SER A 135 6.20 5.06 -4.90
C SER A 135 6.27 6.02 -6.08
N PRO A 136 7.39 6.06 -6.81
CA PRO A 136 7.43 6.67 -8.13
C PRO A 136 6.48 5.94 -9.09
N ALA A 137 5.84 6.68 -9.99
CA ALA A 137 5.11 6.11 -11.11
C ALA A 137 5.86 6.43 -12.41
N VAL A 138 6.16 5.40 -13.20
CA VAL A 138 6.91 5.50 -14.46
C VAL A 138 5.91 5.49 -15.61
N GLY A 139 5.83 6.57 -16.33
CA GLY A 139 4.92 6.75 -17.45
C GLY A 139 5.63 6.71 -18.81
N ALA A 140 4.86 6.94 -19.87
CA ALA A 140 5.36 7.04 -21.22
C ALA A 140 6.34 8.21 -21.43
N PHE A 141 7.04 8.21 -22.54
CA PHE A 141 7.96 9.30 -22.99
C PHE A 141 9.01 9.67 -21.94
N GLY A 142 9.58 8.68 -21.25
CA GLY A 142 10.63 8.91 -20.27
C GLY A 142 10.20 9.78 -19.10
N SER A 143 8.98 9.58 -18.58
CA SER A 143 8.42 10.35 -17.49
C SER A 143 8.41 9.56 -16.18
N VAL A 144 8.71 10.24 -15.07
CA VAL A 144 8.56 9.71 -13.71
C VAL A 144 7.76 10.71 -12.88
N PHE A 145 6.68 10.25 -12.28
CA PHE A 145 5.79 11.09 -11.47
C PHE A 145 5.92 10.72 -10.01
N MET A 146 5.93 11.73 -9.15
CA MET A 146 6.06 11.55 -7.71
C MET A 146 5.17 12.52 -6.96
N ALA A 147 4.58 12.04 -5.88
CA ALA A 147 3.87 12.87 -4.90
C ALA A 147 4.76 13.09 -3.67
N PHE A 148 4.68 14.27 -3.10
CA PHE A 148 5.50 14.71 -2.00
C PHE A 148 4.66 15.20 -0.82
N LEU A 149 5.16 14.94 0.36
CA LEU A 149 4.71 15.52 1.60
C LEU A 149 5.24 16.96 1.76
N ASN A 150 4.99 17.54 2.91
CA ASN A 150 5.52 18.83 3.32
C ASN A 150 7.06 18.85 3.42
N LYS A 151 7.61 20.05 3.58
CA LYS A 151 9.01 20.22 3.99
C LYS A 151 9.23 19.70 5.42
N PRO A 152 10.44 19.26 5.79
CA PRO A 152 10.74 18.84 7.15
C PRO A 152 10.31 19.87 8.21
N PRO A 153 9.87 19.40 9.39
CA PRO A 153 9.77 18.02 9.86
C PRO A 153 8.61 17.25 9.21
N CYS A 154 8.86 15.97 8.89
CA CYS A 154 7.97 15.15 8.06
C CYS A 154 6.65 14.73 8.75
N ASN A 155 6.62 14.70 10.07
CA ASN A 155 5.50 14.19 10.87
C ASN A 155 4.60 15.32 11.40
N ARG A 156 4.35 16.34 10.60
CA ARG A 156 3.37 17.38 10.98
C ARG A 156 1.96 16.80 10.94
N SER A 157 1.15 17.20 11.90
CA SER A 157 -0.22 16.71 12.02
C SER A 157 -1.04 17.03 10.75
N VAL A 158 -1.85 16.05 10.33
CA VAL A 158 -2.89 16.26 9.32
C VAL A 158 -3.77 17.44 9.74
N GLY A 159 -4.01 18.39 8.85
CA GLY A 159 -4.83 19.59 9.14
C GLY A 159 -4.09 20.78 9.72
N ALA A 160 -2.78 20.74 9.94
CA ALA A 160 -2.02 21.91 10.34
C ALA A 160 -2.00 22.95 9.20
N LYS A 161 -2.31 24.21 9.52
CA LYS A 161 -2.34 25.31 8.53
C LYS A 161 -0.96 25.51 7.88
N GLY A 162 -0.94 25.81 6.58
CA GLY A 162 0.28 26.14 5.83
C GLY A 162 1.14 24.93 5.45
N ILE A 163 0.61 23.71 5.59
CA ILE A 163 1.29 22.50 5.12
C ILE A 163 0.85 22.22 3.69
N ASP A 164 1.80 22.29 2.77
CA ASP A 164 1.61 21.99 1.35
C ASP A 164 2.40 20.74 0.94
N GLY A 165 1.94 20.10 -0.12
CA GLY A 165 2.61 19.06 -0.86
C GLY A 165 2.76 19.43 -2.33
N GLU A 166 3.27 18.55 -3.11
CA GLU A 166 3.37 18.73 -4.56
C GLU A 166 3.39 17.40 -5.31
N VAL A 167 2.97 17.46 -6.57
CA VAL A 167 3.18 16.39 -7.55
C VAL A 167 4.16 16.91 -8.59
N VAL A 168 5.19 16.13 -8.88
CA VAL A 168 6.26 16.50 -9.82
C VAL A 168 6.40 15.45 -10.90
N ARG A 169 6.51 15.89 -12.15
CA ARG A 169 6.96 15.06 -13.27
C ARG A 169 8.44 15.32 -13.51
N PHE A 170 9.23 14.26 -13.45
CA PHE A 170 10.66 14.27 -13.77
C PHE A 170 10.95 13.63 -15.12
N ALA A 171 11.99 14.12 -15.79
CA ALA A 171 12.58 13.41 -16.93
C ALA A 171 13.35 12.18 -16.43
N ALA A 172 13.00 10.99 -16.90
CA ALA A 172 13.63 9.73 -16.47
C ALA A 172 15.15 9.68 -16.77
N GLY A 173 15.57 10.29 -17.87
CA GLY A 173 16.96 10.32 -18.29
C GLY A 173 17.89 11.14 -17.38
N PHE A 174 17.43 12.31 -16.94
CA PHE A 174 18.27 13.32 -16.29
C PHE A 174 17.78 13.77 -14.91
N GLY A 175 16.55 13.45 -14.56
CA GLY A 175 15.96 13.75 -13.24
C GLY A 175 15.67 15.24 -13.02
N HIS A 176 15.61 16.10 -14.04
CA HIS A 176 15.10 17.46 -13.90
C HIS A 176 13.55 17.43 -13.85
N ALA A 177 12.98 18.36 -13.11
CA ALA A 177 11.53 18.54 -13.07
C ALA A 177 11.05 19.16 -14.40
N ILE A 178 10.03 18.54 -14.99
CA ILE A 178 9.37 19.05 -16.21
C ILE A 178 8.24 19.98 -15.80
N TRP A 179 7.46 19.58 -14.80
CA TRP A 179 6.45 20.42 -14.18
C TRP A 179 6.27 20.05 -12.69
N THR A 180 5.74 20.99 -11.95
CA THR A 180 5.39 20.84 -10.52
C THR A 180 4.03 21.46 -10.29
N THR A 181 3.13 20.69 -9.67
CA THR A 181 1.79 21.14 -9.26
C THR A 181 1.67 21.09 -7.75
N ARG A 182 1.29 22.21 -7.11
CA ARG A 182 1.04 22.24 -5.67
C ARG A 182 -0.24 21.53 -5.32
N THR A 183 -0.19 20.70 -4.27
CA THR A 183 -1.29 19.94 -3.69
C THR A 183 -1.26 20.05 -2.17
N GLY A 184 -2.14 19.38 -1.46
CA GLY A 184 -1.89 19.04 -0.05
C GLY A 184 -0.76 18.03 0.10
N PRO A 185 -0.25 17.80 1.32
CA PRO A 185 0.77 16.78 1.60
C PRO A 185 0.28 15.40 1.16
N SER A 186 1.04 14.68 0.34
CA SER A 186 0.58 13.44 -0.27
C SER A 186 1.52 12.26 0.01
N GLU A 187 0.95 11.18 0.58
CA GLU A 187 1.52 9.82 0.65
C GLU A 187 0.97 8.92 -0.46
N SER A 188 -0.01 9.40 -1.21
CA SER A 188 -0.67 8.63 -2.27
C SER A 188 0.26 8.42 -3.44
N SER A 189 0.62 7.17 -3.71
CA SER A 189 1.41 6.80 -4.89
C SER A 189 0.63 7.09 -6.16
N PRO A 190 1.17 7.86 -7.12
CA PRO A 190 0.42 8.32 -8.29
C PRO A 190 -0.17 7.15 -9.11
N LEU A 191 -1.40 7.33 -9.57
CA LEU A 191 -2.04 6.48 -10.57
C LEU A 191 -1.93 7.16 -11.94
N LEU A 192 -1.33 6.47 -12.90
CA LEU A 192 -1.18 6.95 -14.27
C LEU A 192 -2.11 6.19 -15.21
N ILE A 193 -3.12 6.87 -15.72
CA ILE A 193 -4.04 6.31 -16.72
C ILE A 193 -4.50 7.38 -17.71
N PHE A 194 -4.60 7.01 -18.97
CA PHE A 194 -5.15 7.87 -20.04
C PHE A 194 -4.53 9.27 -20.09
N GLY A 195 -3.20 9.37 -19.92
CA GLY A 195 -2.49 10.65 -19.93
C GLY A 195 -2.73 11.53 -18.70
N LYS A 196 -3.38 11.02 -17.67
CA LYS A 196 -3.71 11.75 -16.43
C LYS A 196 -3.00 11.15 -15.23
N VAL A 197 -2.78 11.98 -14.22
CA VAL A 197 -2.20 11.60 -12.92
C VAL A 197 -3.26 11.82 -11.86
N TYR A 198 -3.50 10.79 -11.04
CA TYR A 198 -4.42 10.88 -9.90
C TYR A 198 -3.66 10.64 -8.61
N VAL A 199 -3.87 11.51 -7.63
CA VAL A 199 -3.31 11.40 -6.27
C VAL A 199 -4.32 11.84 -5.23
N GLY A 200 -4.24 11.27 -4.03
CA GLY A 200 -4.94 11.76 -2.85
C GLY A 200 -3.99 12.56 -1.96
N ASP A 201 -4.52 13.38 -1.05
CA ASP A 201 -3.71 14.11 -0.08
C ASP A 201 -4.26 14.06 1.35
N TRP A 202 -3.51 14.59 2.29
CA TRP A 202 -3.88 14.62 3.70
C TRP A 202 -5.02 15.60 4.03
N ASN A 203 -5.31 16.53 3.12
CA ASN A 203 -6.45 17.45 3.27
C ASN A 203 -7.77 16.76 2.88
N GLY A 204 -7.71 15.51 2.36
CA GLY A 204 -8.87 14.77 1.89
C GLY A 204 -9.21 15.04 0.42
N ASP A 205 -8.31 15.66 -0.32
CA ASP A 205 -8.54 15.97 -1.72
C ASP A 205 -7.99 14.86 -2.64
N VAL A 206 -8.78 14.47 -3.62
CA VAL A 206 -8.34 13.73 -4.81
C VAL A 206 -8.11 14.72 -5.93
N TRP A 207 -6.93 14.70 -6.50
CA TRP A 207 -6.51 15.52 -7.62
C TRP A 207 -6.43 14.69 -8.89
N ALA A 208 -7.02 15.19 -9.97
CA ALA A 208 -6.76 14.72 -11.33
C ALA A 208 -5.96 15.79 -12.06
N LEU A 209 -4.78 15.44 -12.51
CA LEU A 209 -3.86 16.35 -13.20
C LEU A 209 -3.64 15.88 -14.64
N ASP A 210 -3.45 16.83 -15.54
CA ASP A 210 -2.92 16.55 -16.87
C ASP A 210 -1.48 16.03 -16.77
N GLY A 211 -1.21 14.86 -17.32
CA GLY A 211 0.12 14.23 -17.22
C GLY A 211 1.21 14.96 -18.01
N SER A 212 0.84 15.72 -19.03
CA SER A 212 1.79 16.45 -19.89
C SER A 212 2.26 17.77 -19.26
N HIS A 213 1.33 18.51 -18.68
CA HIS A 213 1.57 19.90 -18.24
C HIS A 213 1.34 20.11 -16.73
N GLY A 214 0.76 19.15 -16.02
CA GLY A 214 0.48 19.26 -14.59
C GLY A 214 -0.74 20.14 -14.25
N ALA A 215 -1.53 20.56 -15.25
CA ALA A 215 -2.73 21.35 -15.02
C ALA A 215 -3.77 20.55 -14.22
N VAL A 216 -4.45 21.20 -13.27
CA VAL A 216 -5.53 20.60 -12.50
C VAL A 216 -6.76 20.47 -13.41
N LEU A 217 -7.19 19.24 -13.63
CA LEU A 217 -8.39 18.94 -14.41
C LEU A 217 -9.66 18.98 -13.56
N TRP A 218 -9.59 18.40 -12.38
CA TRP A 218 -10.62 18.46 -11.35
C TRP A 218 -10.06 18.08 -9.97
N LYS A 219 -10.82 18.41 -8.95
CA LYS A 219 -10.58 18.06 -7.57
C LYS A 219 -11.86 17.55 -6.93
N PHE A 220 -11.76 16.49 -6.10
CA PHE A 220 -12.86 15.99 -5.27
C PHE A 220 -12.42 16.00 -3.81
N HIS A 221 -13.30 16.42 -2.89
CA HIS A 221 -13.03 16.48 -1.45
C HIS A 221 -13.78 15.35 -0.72
N ALA A 222 -13.04 14.50 0.01
CA ALA A 222 -13.54 13.48 0.92
C ALA A 222 -13.58 13.99 2.36
N GLY A 223 -14.24 13.25 3.27
CA GLY A 223 -14.40 13.67 4.66
C GLY A 223 -13.15 13.57 5.54
N GLY A 224 -12.04 13.05 5.04
CA GLY A 224 -10.79 12.89 5.79
C GLY A 224 -9.60 12.58 4.90
N ALA A 225 -8.41 12.55 5.48
CA ALA A 225 -7.15 12.35 4.76
C ALA A 225 -7.17 11.10 3.87
N ILE A 226 -6.58 11.23 2.68
CA ILE A 226 -6.38 10.13 1.72
C ILE A 226 -4.89 9.83 1.70
N LYS A 227 -4.50 8.75 2.37
CA LYS A 227 -3.09 8.34 2.47
C LYS A 227 -2.72 7.25 1.48
N GLY A 228 -3.60 6.29 1.25
CA GLY A 228 -3.42 5.25 0.26
C GLY A 228 -3.43 5.76 -1.18
N GLY A 229 -2.96 4.93 -2.10
CA GLY A 229 -3.08 5.20 -3.53
C GLY A 229 -4.51 5.03 -4.04
N ILE A 230 -4.74 5.53 -5.24
CA ILE A 230 -6.01 5.36 -5.96
C ILE A 230 -5.88 4.14 -6.88
N ALA A 231 -6.92 3.30 -6.93
CA ALA A 231 -7.05 2.20 -7.89
C ALA A 231 -8.07 2.58 -8.97
N TYR A 232 -7.89 1.98 -10.15
CA TYR A 232 -8.82 2.16 -11.27
C TYR A 232 -9.23 0.81 -11.84
N ALA A 233 -10.53 0.65 -12.08
CA ALA A 233 -11.07 -0.43 -12.89
C ALA A 233 -12.41 -0.03 -13.53
N ASN A 234 -12.65 -0.45 -14.77
CA ASN A 234 -13.94 -0.33 -15.45
C ASN A 234 -14.57 1.08 -15.39
N GLY A 235 -13.77 2.12 -15.69
CA GLY A 235 -14.24 3.51 -15.72
C GLY A 235 -14.41 4.18 -14.35
N ARG A 236 -13.91 3.57 -13.27
CA ARG A 236 -14.10 4.03 -11.89
C ARG A 236 -12.79 4.13 -11.13
N LEU A 237 -12.71 5.11 -10.24
CA LEU A 237 -11.62 5.34 -9.31
C LEU A 237 -12.05 4.93 -7.90
N TYR A 238 -11.16 4.25 -7.17
CA TYR A 238 -11.44 3.75 -5.81
C TYR A 238 -10.33 4.19 -4.87
N PHE A 239 -10.68 4.69 -3.69
CA PHE A 239 -9.71 5.07 -2.65
C PHE A 239 -10.33 5.02 -1.26
N GLY A 240 -9.48 4.74 -0.27
CA GLY A 240 -9.85 4.79 1.13
C GLY A 240 -9.58 6.17 1.75
N SER A 241 -10.36 6.54 2.77
CA SER A 241 -10.20 7.79 3.52
C SER A 241 -10.17 7.54 5.03
N TYR A 242 -9.54 8.46 5.74
CA TYR A 242 -9.46 8.44 7.20
C TYR A 242 -10.79 8.83 7.89
N ASP A 243 -11.80 9.24 7.12
CA ASP A 243 -13.17 9.37 7.61
C ASP A 243 -13.90 8.01 7.78
N GLY A 244 -13.20 6.91 7.48
CA GLY A 244 -13.71 5.55 7.58
C GLY A 244 -14.53 5.08 6.38
N HIS A 245 -14.45 5.79 5.24
CA HIS A 245 -15.15 5.39 4.03
C HIS A 245 -14.19 4.98 2.91
N LEU A 246 -14.60 3.97 2.17
CA LEU A 246 -14.13 3.66 0.83
C LEU A 246 -15.00 4.43 -0.17
N TYR A 247 -14.37 5.16 -1.08
CA TYR A 247 -15.03 5.99 -2.08
C TYR A 247 -14.87 5.40 -3.48
N CYS A 248 -15.88 5.61 -4.31
CA CYS A 248 -15.84 5.34 -5.73
C CYS A 248 -16.27 6.57 -6.52
N LEU A 249 -15.40 7.03 -7.43
CA LEU A 249 -15.68 8.14 -8.33
C LEU A 249 -15.73 7.67 -9.79
N SER A 250 -16.42 8.43 -10.64
CA SER A 250 -16.21 8.37 -12.08
C SER A 250 -14.88 9.01 -12.48
N LEU A 251 -14.41 8.81 -13.71
CA LEU A 251 -13.22 9.49 -14.25
C LEU A 251 -13.37 11.02 -14.34
N ALA A 252 -14.59 11.54 -14.29
CA ALA A 252 -14.87 12.97 -14.24
C ALA A 252 -14.93 13.53 -12.81
N GLY A 253 -14.56 12.75 -11.78
CA GLY A 253 -14.55 13.18 -10.39
C GLY A 253 -15.91 13.17 -9.69
N LYS A 254 -16.97 12.65 -10.33
CA LYS A 254 -18.31 12.55 -9.71
C LYS A 254 -18.36 11.38 -8.74
N LEU A 255 -18.87 11.59 -7.52
CA LEU A 255 -19.13 10.53 -6.54
C LEU A 255 -20.21 9.58 -7.09
N LEU A 256 -19.87 8.28 -7.12
CA LEU A 256 -20.80 7.21 -7.51
C LEU A 256 -21.37 6.52 -6.28
N TRP A 257 -20.52 6.21 -5.32
CA TRP A 257 -20.90 5.66 -4.02
C TRP A 257 -19.77 5.83 -2.99
N LYS A 258 -20.12 5.71 -1.70
CA LYS A 258 -19.18 5.53 -0.61
C LYS A 258 -19.67 4.44 0.33
N ALA A 259 -18.77 3.68 0.92
CA ALA A 259 -19.06 2.57 1.82
C ALA A 259 -18.24 2.70 3.10
N LYS A 260 -18.87 2.46 4.25
CA LYS A 260 -18.24 2.62 5.56
C LYS A 260 -17.61 1.32 6.03
N ALA A 261 -16.45 1.41 6.71
CA ALA A 261 -15.89 0.31 7.50
C ALA A 261 -16.86 -0.03 8.65
N GLN A 262 -16.91 -1.31 9.06
CA GLN A 262 -17.75 -1.71 10.18
C GLN A 262 -17.35 -1.02 11.50
N GLY A 263 -16.03 -0.73 11.63
CA GLY A 263 -15.48 -0.20 12.87
C GLY A 263 -15.44 -1.23 14.00
N SER A 264 -15.06 -0.78 15.18
CA SER A 264 -15.18 -1.49 16.44
C SER A 264 -15.71 -0.53 17.49
N PHE A 265 -16.08 -1.03 18.66
CA PHE A 265 -16.62 -0.19 19.76
C PHE A 265 -15.69 0.99 20.12
N LEU A 266 -14.36 0.81 20.01
CA LEU A 266 -13.37 1.82 20.39
C LEU A 266 -12.68 2.50 19.19
N HIS A 267 -12.83 1.98 17.96
CA HIS A 267 -12.11 2.49 16.78
C HIS A 267 -13.05 2.56 15.59
N SER A 268 -13.29 3.76 15.10
CA SER A 268 -13.83 3.94 13.75
C SER A 268 -12.77 3.43 12.78
N GLY A 269 -13.07 2.38 12.01
CA GLY A 269 -12.15 1.89 11.00
C GLY A 269 -11.73 3.03 10.05
N ARG A 270 -10.42 3.15 9.78
CA ARG A 270 -9.87 4.11 8.81
C ARG A 270 -9.23 3.32 7.68
N PHE A 271 -9.38 3.77 6.48
CA PHE A 271 -8.76 3.14 5.33
C PHE A 271 -7.44 3.84 4.98
N TYR A 272 -6.33 3.24 5.43
CA TYR A 272 -4.98 3.65 5.07
C TYR A 272 -4.51 2.99 3.77
N ALA A 273 -4.87 1.73 3.59
CA ALA A 273 -4.39 0.88 2.49
C ALA A 273 -4.84 1.40 1.13
N THR A 274 -4.06 1.11 0.09
CA THR A 274 -4.49 1.27 -1.29
C THR A 274 -5.42 0.12 -1.65
N PRO A 275 -6.65 0.37 -2.15
CA PRO A 275 -7.55 -0.70 -2.53
C PRO A 275 -7.02 -1.48 -3.74
N ALA A 276 -7.32 -2.78 -3.79
CA ALA A 276 -7.14 -3.63 -4.98
C ALA A 276 -8.50 -3.93 -5.60
N VAL A 277 -8.58 -3.93 -6.94
CA VAL A 277 -9.84 -4.19 -7.64
C VAL A 277 -9.70 -5.42 -8.53
N ALA A 278 -10.49 -6.44 -8.25
CA ALA A 278 -10.54 -7.67 -9.03
C ALA A 278 -11.90 -8.36 -8.83
N HIS A 279 -12.25 -9.29 -9.70
CA HIS A 279 -13.44 -10.14 -9.55
C HIS A 279 -14.76 -9.38 -9.34
N GLY A 280 -14.87 -8.13 -9.83
CA GLY A 280 -16.04 -7.27 -9.56
C GLY A 280 -16.10 -6.75 -8.12
N ARG A 281 -15.02 -6.86 -7.35
CA ARG A 281 -14.88 -6.47 -5.95
C ARG A 281 -13.75 -5.47 -5.75
N VAL A 282 -13.82 -4.74 -4.64
CA VAL A 282 -12.75 -3.91 -4.10
C VAL A 282 -12.32 -4.53 -2.77
N TYR A 283 -11.02 -4.79 -2.61
CA TYR A 283 -10.42 -5.37 -1.40
C TYR A 283 -9.57 -4.31 -0.73
N ILE A 284 -9.72 -4.17 0.59
CA ILE A 284 -9.02 -3.11 1.34
C ILE A 284 -8.95 -3.42 2.84
N GLY A 285 -7.76 -3.30 3.39
CA GLY A 285 -7.52 -3.38 4.83
C GLY A 285 -7.87 -2.11 5.58
N SER A 286 -8.23 -2.23 6.85
CA SER A 286 -8.64 -1.12 7.72
C SER A 286 -7.94 -1.15 9.09
N THR A 287 -7.89 0.01 9.72
CA THR A 287 -7.34 0.16 11.09
C THR A 287 -8.23 -0.42 12.19
N ASP A 288 -9.43 -0.89 11.89
CA ASP A 288 -10.25 -1.67 12.81
C ASP A 288 -9.82 -3.14 12.93
N GLY A 289 -8.77 -3.51 12.19
CA GLY A 289 -8.18 -4.84 12.21
C GLY A 289 -8.86 -5.85 11.28
N LYS A 290 -9.63 -5.36 10.32
CA LYS A 290 -10.31 -6.20 9.33
C LYS A 290 -9.78 -5.98 7.92
N GLU A 291 -9.79 -7.05 7.14
CA GLU A 291 -9.80 -7.02 5.69
C GLU A 291 -11.24 -7.01 5.20
N TYR A 292 -11.52 -6.24 4.15
CA TYR A 292 -12.84 -6.01 3.59
C TYR A 292 -12.89 -6.33 2.11
N SER A 293 -14.06 -6.80 1.65
CA SER A 293 -14.44 -6.86 0.24
C SER A 293 -15.76 -6.15 0.03
N PHE A 294 -15.78 -5.17 -0.88
CA PHE A 294 -16.98 -4.45 -1.29
C PHE A 294 -17.28 -4.72 -2.75
N GLY A 295 -18.54 -4.68 -3.15
CA GLY A 295 -18.95 -4.73 -4.54
C GLY A 295 -18.41 -3.51 -5.30
N ALA A 296 -17.65 -3.71 -6.36
CA ALA A 296 -17.00 -2.61 -7.11
C ALA A 296 -18.02 -1.68 -7.77
N ARG A 297 -19.21 -2.19 -8.15
CA ARG A 297 -20.26 -1.39 -8.76
C ARG A 297 -21.15 -0.69 -7.74
N THR A 298 -21.44 -1.33 -6.61
CA THR A 298 -22.46 -0.89 -5.64
C THR A 298 -21.92 -0.33 -4.34
N GLY A 299 -20.67 -0.66 -3.95
CA GLY A 299 -20.13 -0.36 -2.63
C GLY A 299 -20.71 -1.22 -1.50
N THR A 300 -21.56 -2.19 -1.80
CA THR A 300 -22.14 -3.07 -0.79
C THR A 300 -21.07 -3.96 -0.18
N LEU A 301 -21.01 -4.03 1.15
CA LEU A 301 -20.12 -4.96 1.86
C LEU A 301 -20.43 -6.41 1.42
N ARG A 302 -19.40 -7.13 1.00
CA ARG A 302 -19.53 -8.51 0.54
C ARG A 302 -18.98 -9.51 1.54
N TRP A 303 -17.83 -9.20 2.11
CA TRP A 303 -17.30 -9.91 3.25
C TRP A 303 -16.35 -9.04 4.05
N SER A 304 -16.12 -9.40 5.29
CA SER A 304 -15.07 -8.87 6.14
C SER A 304 -14.48 -9.99 6.98
N HIS A 305 -13.18 -9.90 7.30
CA HIS A 305 -12.49 -10.89 8.13
C HIS A 305 -11.54 -10.20 9.11
N SER A 306 -11.62 -10.59 10.38
CA SER A 306 -10.80 -10.04 11.46
C SER A 306 -9.39 -10.66 11.41
N THR A 307 -8.36 -9.82 11.36
CA THR A 307 -6.95 -10.25 11.31
C THR A 307 -6.22 -10.17 12.65
N GLY A 308 -6.88 -9.63 13.67
CA GLY A 308 -6.32 -9.50 15.02
C GLY A 308 -5.38 -8.31 15.22
N GLY A 309 -5.18 -7.45 14.24
CA GLY A 309 -4.38 -6.23 14.31
C GLY A 309 -4.65 -5.31 13.13
N PHE A 310 -4.18 -4.05 13.17
CA PHE A 310 -4.37 -3.10 12.10
C PHE A 310 -3.93 -3.66 10.74
N VAL A 311 -4.67 -3.36 9.68
CA VAL A 311 -4.34 -3.76 8.31
C VAL A 311 -3.97 -2.50 7.52
N TYR A 312 -2.69 -2.12 7.56
CA TYR A 312 -2.11 -1.06 6.73
C TYR A 312 -1.65 -1.58 5.36
N SER A 313 -1.40 -2.88 5.30
CA SER A 313 -1.03 -3.59 4.09
C SER A 313 -2.13 -3.48 3.03
N SER A 314 -1.75 -3.13 1.80
CA SER A 314 -2.67 -3.22 0.67
C SER A 314 -2.70 -4.65 0.16
N THR A 315 -3.87 -5.14 -0.19
CA THR A 315 -4.10 -6.53 -0.59
C THR A 315 -3.50 -6.84 -1.95
N ALA A 316 -2.81 -7.97 -2.10
CA ALA A 316 -2.47 -8.52 -3.41
C ALA A 316 -3.52 -9.54 -3.84
N ILE A 317 -3.89 -9.52 -5.12
CA ILE A 317 -4.86 -10.46 -5.68
C ILE A 317 -4.13 -11.43 -6.62
N TRP A 318 -4.12 -12.68 -6.25
CA TRP A 318 -3.52 -13.74 -7.06
C TRP A 318 -4.55 -14.85 -7.29
N ARG A 319 -4.96 -15.02 -8.56
CA ARG A 319 -6.07 -15.92 -8.90
C ARG A 319 -7.33 -15.57 -8.09
N ASP A 320 -7.80 -16.50 -7.26
CA ASP A 320 -8.96 -16.39 -6.36
C ASP A 320 -8.57 -16.19 -4.89
N GLU A 321 -7.35 -15.68 -4.64
CA GLU A 321 -6.81 -15.40 -3.31
C GLU A 321 -6.53 -13.91 -3.10
N ALA A 322 -6.97 -13.40 -1.96
CA ALA A 322 -6.64 -12.09 -1.42
C ALA A 322 -5.56 -12.25 -0.34
N LEU A 323 -4.36 -11.75 -0.63
CA LEU A 323 -3.15 -11.94 0.17
C LEU A 323 -2.82 -10.64 0.91
N VAL A 324 -2.75 -10.65 2.24
CA VAL A 324 -2.59 -9.45 3.04
C VAL A 324 -1.84 -9.67 4.35
N GLY A 325 -1.05 -8.68 4.75
CA GLY A 325 -0.34 -8.67 6.03
C GLY A 325 -1.07 -7.87 7.10
N SER A 326 -0.89 -8.25 8.38
CA SER A 326 -1.49 -7.58 9.53
C SER A 326 -0.44 -7.22 10.59
N TYR A 327 -0.72 -6.21 11.39
CA TYR A 327 0.06 -5.86 12.59
C TYR A 327 0.00 -6.96 13.67
N SER A 328 -0.92 -7.92 13.56
CA SER A 328 -0.94 -9.14 14.39
C SER A 328 0.26 -10.07 14.18
N ARG A 329 1.23 -9.70 13.33
CA ARG A 329 2.37 -10.49 12.88
C ARG A 329 1.99 -11.69 12.01
N ARG A 330 0.79 -11.65 11.42
CA ARG A 330 0.26 -12.71 10.55
C ARG A 330 0.09 -12.22 9.13
N PHE A 331 0.39 -13.10 8.22
CA PHE A 331 0.09 -12.96 6.81
C PHE A 331 -1.03 -13.93 6.45
N TYR A 332 -2.03 -13.46 5.71
CA TYR A 332 -3.26 -14.22 5.41
C TYR A 332 -3.48 -14.38 3.93
N ALA A 333 -4.07 -15.50 3.57
CA ALA A 333 -4.74 -15.71 2.28
C ALA A 333 -6.23 -15.97 2.52
N PHE A 334 -7.06 -15.13 1.93
CA PHE A 334 -8.51 -15.26 1.95
C PHE A 334 -9.04 -15.65 0.57
N ASP A 335 -10.08 -16.46 0.55
CA ASP A 335 -10.88 -16.66 -0.67
C ASP A 335 -11.50 -15.34 -1.10
N THR A 336 -11.30 -14.91 -2.34
CA THR A 336 -11.74 -13.61 -2.83
C THR A 336 -13.26 -13.45 -2.88
N ALA A 337 -14.02 -14.56 -3.04
CA ALA A 337 -15.46 -14.53 -3.11
C ALA A 337 -16.13 -14.52 -1.73
N THR A 338 -15.61 -15.33 -0.81
CA THR A 338 -16.26 -15.63 0.47
C THR A 338 -15.63 -14.96 1.68
N GLY A 339 -14.34 -14.58 1.60
CA GLY A 339 -13.56 -14.11 2.73
C GLY A 339 -13.11 -15.22 3.68
N ALA A 340 -13.32 -16.49 3.33
CA ALA A 340 -12.83 -17.61 4.13
C ALA A 340 -11.30 -17.63 4.14
N GLU A 341 -10.72 -17.84 5.32
CA GLU A 341 -9.27 -18.04 5.45
C GLU A 341 -8.88 -19.37 4.79
N ARG A 342 -7.98 -19.33 3.82
CA ARG A 342 -7.41 -20.51 3.16
C ARG A 342 -6.16 -20.97 3.87
N TRP A 343 -5.29 -20.03 4.20
CA TRP A 343 -4.09 -20.28 5.00
C TRP A 343 -3.61 -18.99 5.66
N ARG A 344 -2.77 -19.16 6.68
CA ARG A 344 -2.05 -18.07 7.34
C ARG A 344 -0.63 -18.46 7.67
N PHE A 345 0.23 -17.45 7.83
CA PHE A 345 1.64 -17.63 8.20
C PHE A 345 1.99 -16.68 9.35
N ASP A 346 2.60 -17.20 10.41
CA ASP A 346 3.08 -16.41 11.54
C ASP A 346 4.49 -15.87 11.23
N ALA A 347 4.63 -14.55 11.11
CA ALA A 347 5.89 -13.88 10.81
C ALA A 347 6.62 -13.43 12.08
N ASN A 348 7.90 -13.03 11.94
CA ASN A 348 8.74 -12.58 13.07
C ASN A 348 8.35 -11.20 13.65
N GLY A 349 7.48 -10.45 12.98
CA GLY A 349 7.09 -9.10 13.40
C GLY A 349 5.86 -8.56 12.67
N PRO A 350 5.33 -7.40 13.09
CA PRO A 350 4.19 -6.77 12.43
C PRO A 350 4.45 -6.54 10.94
N ILE A 351 3.41 -6.70 10.12
CA ILE A 351 3.46 -6.51 8.68
C ILE A 351 2.68 -5.23 8.35
N SER A 352 3.40 -4.18 7.96
CA SER A 352 2.84 -2.90 7.52
C SER A 352 2.87 -2.78 6.01
N GLY A 353 3.91 -3.30 5.39
CA GLY A 353 4.14 -3.24 3.96
C GLY A 353 3.18 -4.13 3.17
N SER A 354 2.98 -3.79 1.93
CA SER A 354 2.05 -4.49 1.05
C SER A 354 2.75 -5.60 0.27
N PRO A 355 2.17 -6.78 0.18
CA PRO A 355 2.79 -7.90 -0.52
C PRO A 355 2.85 -7.67 -2.04
N THR A 356 3.72 -8.43 -2.69
CA THR A 356 3.81 -8.54 -4.14
C THR A 356 3.86 -10.00 -4.54
N VAL A 357 3.10 -10.38 -5.55
CA VAL A 357 3.13 -11.74 -6.12
C VAL A 357 3.89 -11.72 -7.44
N ILE A 358 4.92 -12.56 -7.54
CA ILE A 358 5.72 -12.75 -8.74
C ILE A 358 5.61 -14.22 -9.14
N GLY A 359 4.90 -14.50 -10.23
CA GLY A 359 4.55 -15.87 -10.63
C GLY A 359 3.56 -16.50 -9.64
N ASP A 360 4.04 -17.47 -8.87
CA ASP A 360 3.30 -18.18 -7.82
C ASP A 360 3.92 -17.99 -6.42
N VAL A 361 4.80 -17.00 -6.27
CA VAL A 361 5.47 -16.68 -5.01
C VAL A 361 5.00 -15.33 -4.50
N VAL A 362 4.50 -15.27 -3.26
CA VAL A 362 4.16 -14.03 -2.57
C VAL A 362 5.32 -13.57 -1.70
N TYR A 363 5.67 -12.29 -1.82
CA TYR A 363 6.73 -11.64 -1.06
C TYR A 363 6.13 -10.59 -0.15
N PHE A 364 6.58 -10.53 1.10
CA PHE A 364 6.27 -9.47 2.05
C PHE A 364 7.42 -9.24 3.01
N ALA A 365 7.44 -8.07 3.67
CA ALA A 365 8.45 -7.73 4.67
C ALA A 365 7.79 -7.37 5.99
N THR A 366 8.54 -7.51 7.09
CA THR A 366 8.09 -7.19 8.45
C THR A 366 8.83 -5.98 9.01
N LEU A 367 8.22 -5.31 9.99
CA LEU A 367 8.87 -4.23 10.73
C LEU A 367 10.10 -4.71 11.52
N ALA A 368 10.23 -6.03 11.74
CA ALA A 368 11.42 -6.67 12.30
C ALA A 368 12.51 -6.96 11.24
N GLN A 369 12.49 -6.26 10.11
CA GLN A 369 13.51 -6.23 9.07
C GLN A 369 13.83 -7.61 8.47
N ARG A 370 12.80 -8.31 8.02
CA ARG A 370 12.93 -9.57 7.29
C ARG A 370 11.95 -9.61 6.12
N THR A 371 12.44 -9.99 4.96
CA THR A 371 11.61 -10.33 3.79
C THR A 371 11.37 -11.83 3.74
N TYR A 372 10.14 -12.21 3.46
CA TYR A 372 9.67 -13.58 3.27
C TYR A 372 9.22 -13.78 1.84
N ALA A 373 9.44 -14.99 1.34
CA ALA A 373 8.86 -15.52 0.11
C ALA A 373 8.11 -16.81 0.44
N LEU A 374 6.80 -16.83 0.19
CA LEU A 374 5.96 -17.99 0.41
C LEU A 374 5.38 -18.47 -0.92
N ASP A 375 5.11 -19.76 -1.02
CA ASP A 375 4.21 -20.27 -2.05
C ASP A 375 2.83 -19.65 -1.88
N ALA A 376 2.32 -18.98 -2.91
CA ALA A 376 1.11 -18.17 -2.81
C ALA A 376 -0.14 -19.02 -2.56
N ARG A 377 -0.16 -20.27 -3.02
CA ARG A 377 -1.29 -21.20 -2.86
C ARG A 377 -1.36 -21.82 -1.47
N THR A 378 -0.19 -22.16 -0.89
CA THR A 378 -0.12 -23.00 0.31
C THR A 378 0.36 -22.28 1.56
N GLY A 379 0.94 -21.08 1.40
CA GLY A 379 1.60 -20.36 2.48
C GLY A 379 2.92 -20.99 2.96
N LYS A 380 3.43 -22.02 2.26
CA LYS A 380 4.70 -22.68 2.61
C LYS A 380 5.87 -21.71 2.40
N LEU A 381 6.74 -21.63 3.41
CA LEU A 381 7.97 -20.84 3.32
C LEU A 381 8.93 -21.40 2.28
N LEU A 382 9.31 -20.57 1.32
CA LEU A 382 10.28 -20.91 0.27
C LEU A 382 11.65 -20.27 0.52
N TRP A 383 11.66 -19.03 1.01
CA TRP A 383 12.90 -18.27 1.19
C TRP A 383 12.73 -17.11 2.15
N THR A 384 13.83 -16.67 2.78
CA THR A 384 13.89 -15.43 3.56
C THR A 384 15.13 -14.64 3.20
N PHE A 385 15.05 -13.30 3.42
CA PHE A 385 16.18 -12.41 3.31
C PHE A 385 16.30 -11.52 4.56
N PRO A 386 17.52 -11.35 5.14
CA PRO A 386 17.71 -10.67 6.41
C PRO A 386 17.73 -9.13 6.29
N ASP A 387 16.82 -8.56 5.49
CA ASP A 387 16.52 -7.14 5.36
C ASP A 387 15.11 -6.97 4.77
N GLY A 388 14.60 -5.76 4.77
CA GLY A 388 13.24 -5.43 4.35
C GLY A 388 12.49 -4.76 5.49
N LYS A 389 11.48 -3.94 5.20
CA LYS A 389 10.66 -3.31 6.25
C LYS A 389 9.23 -3.07 5.79
N TYR A 390 9.03 -2.24 4.78
CA TYR A 390 7.71 -1.85 4.28
C TYR A 390 7.42 -2.42 2.89
N SER A 391 8.41 -2.37 2.01
CA SER A 391 8.23 -2.77 0.62
C SER A 391 9.08 -3.97 0.32
N PRO A 392 8.50 -5.09 -0.08
CA PRO A 392 9.29 -6.30 -0.24
C PRO A 392 10.12 -6.26 -1.53
N VAL A 393 9.46 -6.33 -2.67
CA VAL A 393 10.14 -6.51 -3.95
C VAL A 393 9.37 -5.90 -5.11
N VAL A 394 10.10 -5.60 -6.18
CA VAL A 394 9.57 -5.43 -7.53
C VAL A 394 10.41 -6.27 -8.50
N ALA A 395 9.85 -6.62 -9.65
CA ALA A 395 10.55 -7.44 -10.64
C ALA A 395 10.53 -6.81 -12.03
N ALA A 396 11.60 -7.01 -12.78
CA ALA A 396 11.69 -6.62 -14.19
C ALA A 396 12.61 -7.57 -14.96
N GLY A 397 12.07 -8.19 -16.01
CA GLY A 397 12.78 -9.23 -16.76
C GLY A 397 13.19 -10.39 -15.84
N ASN A 398 14.47 -10.74 -15.88
CA ASN A 398 15.06 -11.79 -15.05
C ASN A 398 15.63 -11.29 -13.72
N ARG A 399 15.21 -10.12 -13.24
CA ARG A 399 15.72 -9.49 -12.01
C ARG A 399 14.64 -9.22 -10.99
N LEU A 400 15.01 -9.46 -9.74
CA LEU A 400 14.28 -9.03 -8.56
C LEU A 400 15.00 -7.83 -7.94
N PHE A 401 14.25 -6.80 -7.56
CA PHE A 401 14.75 -5.67 -6.76
C PHE A 401 14.12 -5.73 -5.39
N LEU A 402 14.93 -6.08 -4.38
CA LEU A 402 14.49 -6.13 -2.99
C LEU A 402 14.81 -4.81 -2.32
N VAL A 403 13.84 -4.28 -1.58
CA VAL A 403 13.97 -3.04 -0.82
C VAL A 403 14.20 -3.37 0.65
N GLY A 404 15.37 -3.04 1.15
CA GLY A 404 15.72 -3.05 2.57
C GLY A 404 15.35 -1.75 3.27
N TYR A 405 15.85 -1.53 4.46
CA TYR A 405 15.59 -0.30 5.19
C TYR A 405 16.10 0.94 4.45
N GLY A 406 17.38 0.97 4.11
CA GLY A 406 18.03 2.05 3.36
C GLY A 406 18.86 1.54 2.19
N LEU A 407 18.63 0.32 1.77
CA LEU A 407 19.36 -0.38 0.72
C LEU A 407 18.38 -0.88 -0.34
N VAL A 408 18.83 -0.93 -1.58
CA VAL A 408 18.12 -1.62 -2.67
C VAL A 408 19.07 -2.63 -3.28
N TYR A 409 18.62 -3.86 -3.37
CA TYR A 409 19.40 -4.98 -3.88
C TYR A 409 18.90 -5.42 -5.25
N GLY A 410 19.78 -5.44 -6.24
CA GLY A 410 19.51 -6.13 -7.49
C GLY A 410 19.88 -7.60 -7.35
N MET A 411 18.95 -8.48 -7.64
CA MET A 411 19.07 -9.91 -7.47
C MET A 411 18.74 -10.66 -8.74
N VAL A 412 19.34 -11.83 -8.91
CA VAL A 412 19.00 -12.83 -9.94
C VAL A 412 18.85 -14.19 -9.27
N GLU A 413 18.17 -15.12 -9.91
CA GLU A 413 18.09 -16.51 -9.45
C GLU A 413 19.51 -17.11 -9.31
N LYS A 414 19.65 -18.05 -8.37
CA LYS A 414 20.91 -18.80 -8.20
C LYS A 414 21.10 -19.83 -9.28
#